data_30999ad64ea20654dddcdb9493137c76
#
_entry.id   30999ad64ea20654dddcdb9493137c76
#
_cell.length_a   1.000
_cell.length_b   1.000
_cell.length_c   1.000
_cell.angle_alpha   90.00
_cell.angle_beta   90.00
_cell.angle_gamma   90.00
#
_symmetry.space_group_name_H-M   'P 1'
#
loop_
_entity.id
_entity.type
_entity.pdbx_description
1 polymer ?
#
loop_
_entity_poly.entity_id
_entity_poly.type
_entity_poly.pdbx_seq_one_letter_code
_entity_poly.pdbx_strand_id
1 'polypeptide(L)'
;FILGIFYLSLNRSSNYDTKFLVGNKIADIELKSLQNEKFFTNNDFKNNKYTLINFWASWCAPCRVEHPYLMILSKNKDIKILGINFKDKKINALKFLEELGDPYDYLAKDNNGKQSVNFGIYGIPESILIDNKFNILKKIIGPLNEKDIKEIKEIIKS
;
A
#
# COMPACT_ATOMS: atom_id res chain seq x y z
N PHE A 1 -18.56 31.62 -17.39
CA PHE A 1 -18.15 30.52 -18.31
C PHE A 1 -16.90 29.80 -17.81
N ILE A 2 -15.83 30.52 -17.44
CA ILE A 2 -14.56 29.96 -16.95
C ILE A 2 -14.72 29.21 -15.61
N LEU A 3 -15.52 29.73 -14.69
CA LEU A 3 -15.80 29.09 -13.39
C LEU A 3 -16.58 27.77 -13.55
N GLY A 4 -17.46 27.65 -14.56
CA GLY A 4 -18.19 26.41 -14.85
C GLY A 4 -17.25 25.30 -15.39
N ILE A 5 -16.29 25.66 -16.24
CA ILE A 5 -15.28 24.74 -16.78
C ILE A 5 -14.36 24.25 -15.63
N PHE A 6 -13.98 25.14 -14.72
CA PHE A 6 -13.12 24.81 -13.58
C PHE A 6 -13.86 23.87 -12.61
N TYR A 7 -15.15 24.11 -12.32
CA TYR A 7 -15.99 23.25 -11.49
C TYR A 7 -16.18 21.85 -12.10
N LEU A 8 -16.42 21.76 -13.42
CA LEU A 8 -16.52 20.48 -14.12
C LEU A 8 -15.19 19.71 -14.17
N SER A 9 -14.06 20.44 -14.23
CA SER A 9 -12.72 19.85 -14.22
C SER A 9 -12.38 19.28 -12.82
N LEU A 10 -12.76 19.96 -11.75
CA LEU A 10 -12.54 19.50 -10.36
C LEU A 10 -13.40 18.29 -10.00
N ASN A 11 -14.56 18.13 -10.65
CA ASN A 11 -15.49 17.02 -10.40
C ASN A 11 -15.25 15.79 -11.30
N ARG A 12 -14.21 15.83 -12.15
CA ARG A 12 -13.77 14.65 -12.88
C ARG A 12 -13.01 13.74 -11.91
N SER A 13 -13.70 12.73 -11.38
CA SER A 13 -13.02 11.57 -10.79
C SER A 13 -12.20 10.90 -11.89
N SER A 14 -10.89 11.09 -11.87
CA SER A 14 -9.99 10.33 -12.73
C SER A 14 -9.98 8.89 -12.20
N ASN A 15 -10.87 8.05 -12.70
CA ASN A 15 -10.80 6.62 -12.49
C ASN A 15 -9.55 6.12 -13.24
N TYR A 16 -8.42 6.05 -12.54
CA TYR A 16 -7.24 5.37 -13.06
C TYR A 16 -7.57 3.88 -13.17
N ASP A 17 -7.75 3.41 -14.40
CA ASP A 17 -7.94 1.98 -14.64
C ASP A 17 -6.61 1.26 -14.43
N THR A 18 -6.52 0.52 -13.32
CA THR A 18 -5.34 -0.28 -12.97
C THR A 18 -5.48 -1.75 -13.40
N LYS A 19 -6.58 -2.11 -14.06
CA LYS A 19 -6.87 -3.50 -14.46
C LYS A 19 -5.81 -4.10 -15.37
N PHE A 20 -5.15 -3.28 -16.20
CA PHE A 20 -4.06 -3.73 -17.07
C PHE A 20 -2.82 -4.22 -16.31
N LEU A 21 -2.68 -3.86 -15.02
CA LEU A 21 -1.59 -4.31 -14.17
C LEU A 21 -1.85 -5.69 -13.55
N VAL A 22 -3.12 -6.09 -13.46
CA VAL A 22 -3.52 -7.38 -12.88
C VAL A 22 -2.97 -8.53 -13.74
N GLY A 23 -2.34 -9.51 -13.09
CA GLY A 23 -1.66 -10.63 -13.72
C GLY A 23 -0.19 -10.40 -14.05
N ASN A 24 0.28 -9.14 -14.07
CA ASN A 24 1.71 -8.85 -14.20
C ASN A 24 2.43 -9.09 -12.88
N LYS A 25 3.73 -9.38 -12.94
CA LYS A 25 4.55 -9.47 -11.74
C LYS A 25 4.96 -8.09 -11.26
N ILE A 26 5.04 -7.94 -9.95
CA ILE A 26 5.64 -6.74 -9.34
C ILE A 26 7.16 -6.72 -9.58
N ALA A 27 7.77 -5.55 -9.42
CA ALA A 27 9.22 -5.40 -9.36
C ALA A 27 9.81 -6.23 -8.21
N ASP A 28 11.07 -6.63 -8.34
CA ASP A 28 11.78 -7.33 -7.28
C ASP A 28 11.83 -6.48 -6.00
N ILE A 29 11.58 -7.16 -4.89
CA ILE A 29 11.60 -6.53 -3.56
C ILE A 29 13.05 -6.50 -3.07
N GLU A 30 13.56 -5.31 -2.84
CA GLU A 30 14.83 -5.03 -2.19
C GLU A 30 14.66 -3.79 -1.30
N LEU A 31 14.21 -3.99 -0.08
CA LEU A 31 13.78 -2.94 0.81
C LEU A 31 14.51 -3.00 2.15
N LYS A 32 15.03 -1.87 2.62
CA LYS A 32 15.60 -1.76 3.96
C LYS A 32 14.51 -1.66 5.02
N SER A 33 14.64 -2.42 6.11
CA SER A 33 13.75 -2.32 7.26
C SER A 33 13.75 -0.90 7.83
N LEU A 34 12.59 -0.41 8.28
CA LEU A 34 12.48 0.85 9.04
C LEU A 34 13.03 0.69 10.46
N GLN A 35 12.91 -0.50 11.04
CA GLN A 35 13.21 -0.74 12.45
C GLN A 35 14.68 -1.07 12.70
N ASN A 36 15.31 -1.84 11.79
CA ASN A 36 16.67 -2.38 11.94
C ASN A 36 17.44 -2.37 10.61
N GLU A 37 18.64 -2.98 10.60
CA GLU A 37 19.50 -3.03 9.41
C GLU A 37 19.16 -4.20 8.44
N LYS A 38 18.10 -4.96 8.69
CA LYS A 38 17.67 -6.05 7.81
C LYS A 38 17.21 -5.50 6.46
N PHE A 39 17.47 -6.27 5.39
CA PHE A 39 16.87 -6.09 4.08
C PHE A 39 15.80 -7.16 3.86
N PHE A 40 14.67 -6.73 3.31
CA PHE A 40 13.63 -7.63 2.81
C PHE A 40 13.83 -7.86 1.33
N THR A 41 13.70 -9.11 0.92
CA THR A 41 13.79 -9.56 -0.47
C THR A 41 12.60 -10.45 -0.82
N ASN A 42 12.41 -10.84 -2.08
CA ASN A 42 11.35 -11.76 -2.49
C ASN A 42 11.30 -13.04 -1.64
N ASN A 43 12.45 -13.50 -1.12
CA ASN A 43 12.51 -14.70 -0.28
C ASN A 43 11.74 -14.55 1.05
N ASP A 44 11.60 -13.34 1.58
CA ASP A 44 10.87 -13.09 2.83
C ASP A 44 9.35 -13.23 2.63
N PHE A 45 8.85 -13.11 1.39
CA PHE A 45 7.41 -13.07 1.07
C PHE A 45 6.87 -14.31 0.34
N LYS A 46 7.73 -15.15 -0.23
CA LYS A 46 7.35 -16.32 -1.04
C LYS A 46 6.45 -17.34 -0.32
N ASN A 47 6.51 -17.38 1.01
CA ASN A 47 5.70 -18.27 1.83
C ASN A 47 4.37 -17.65 2.29
N ASN A 48 4.14 -16.37 2.02
CA ASN A 48 2.88 -15.72 2.30
C ASN A 48 1.85 -16.14 1.23
N LYS A 49 0.65 -16.53 1.64
CA LYS A 49 -0.42 -16.83 0.68
C LYS A 49 -0.75 -15.61 -0.15
N TYR A 50 -0.93 -14.48 0.54
CA TYR A 50 -1.11 -13.15 -0.06
C TYR A 50 -0.28 -12.10 0.69
N THR A 51 0.21 -11.10 -0.02
CA THR A 51 0.85 -9.93 0.58
C THR A 51 0.17 -8.65 0.09
N LEU A 52 -0.27 -7.81 1.02
CA LEU A 52 -0.70 -6.45 0.72
C LEU A 52 0.47 -5.52 0.94
N ILE A 53 0.94 -4.87 -0.12
CA ILE A 53 1.99 -3.86 -0.07
C ILE A 53 1.30 -2.50 0.01
N ASN A 54 1.50 -1.78 1.12
CA ASN A 54 0.89 -0.47 1.36
C ASN A 54 1.99 0.60 1.45
N PHE A 55 1.83 1.66 0.66
CA PHE A 55 2.74 2.82 0.63
C PHE A 55 2.13 3.97 1.42
N TRP A 56 2.84 4.42 2.46
CA TRP A 56 2.30 5.35 3.45
C TRP A 56 3.37 6.28 4.03
N ALA A 57 2.92 7.33 4.73
CA ALA A 57 3.79 8.18 5.56
C ALA A 57 3.02 8.76 6.75
N SER A 58 3.73 9.14 7.81
CA SER A 58 3.13 9.77 8.99
C SER A 58 2.53 11.15 8.70
N TRP A 59 3.09 11.87 7.74
CA TRP A 59 2.62 13.21 7.30
C TRP A 59 1.44 13.18 6.32
N CYS A 60 1.02 11.98 5.90
CA CYS A 60 -0.03 11.78 4.89
C CYS A 60 -1.40 11.68 5.57
N ALA A 61 -2.24 12.70 5.44
CA ALA A 61 -3.59 12.71 6.05
C ALA A 61 -4.51 11.59 5.51
N PRO A 62 -4.58 11.29 4.18
CA PRO A 62 -5.37 10.16 3.68
C PRO A 62 -4.87 8.79 4.18
N CYS A 63 -3.57 8.65 4.47
CA CYS A 63 -3.02 7.41 5.06
C CYS A 63 -3.59 7.18 6.47
N ARG A 64 -3.82 8.25 7.23
CA ARG A 64 -4.48 8.17 8.54
C ARG A 64 -5.95 7.74 8.40
N VAL A 65 -6.62 8.15 7.34
CA VAL A 65 -8.02 7.77 7.06
C VAL A 65 -8.14 6.27 6.73
N GLU A 66 -7.21 5.71 5.96
CA GLU A 66 -7.23 4.27 5.61
C GLU A 66 -6.77 3.34 6.73
N HIS A 67 -6.03 3.85 7.71
CA HIS A 67 -5.36 3.04 8.72
C HIS A 67 -6.27 2.05 9.47
N PRO A 68 -7.52 2.39 9.85
CA PRO A 68 -8.45 1.44 10.45
C PRO A 68 -8.76 0.22 9.56
N TYR A 69 -8.77 0.40 8.24
CA TYR A 69 -8.99 -0.69 7.29
C TYR A 69 -7.79 -1.63 7.20
N LEU A 70 -6.57 -1.09 7.27
CA LEU A 70 -5.35 -1.91 7.41
C LEU A 70 -5.38 -2.73 8.71
N MET A 71 -5.81 -2.13 9.82
CA MET A 71 -5.99 -2.83 11.11
C MET A 71 -7.04 -3.96 11.03
N ILE A 72 -8.07 -3.81 10.19
CA ILE A 72 -9.05 -4.89 9.93
C ILE A 72 -8.41 -6.03 9.12
N LEU A 73 -7.65 -5.69 8.07
CA LEU A 73 -6.98 -6.68 7.22
C LEU A 73 -5.89 -7.44 7.95
N SER A 74 -5.14 -6.80 8.84
CA SER A 74 -4.06 -7.43 9.62
C SER A 74 -4.52 -8.59 10.50
N LYS A 75 -5.82 -8.68 10.81
CA LYS A 75 -6.42 -9.79 11.56
C LYS A 75 -6.64 -11.04 10.70
N ASN A 76 -6.52 -10.94 9.38
CA ASN A 76 -6.71 -12.07 8.48
C ASN A 76 -5.39 -12.86 8.35
N LYS A 77 -5.44 -14.15 8.66
CA LYS A 77 -4.26 -15.03 8.68
C LYS A 77 -3.67 -15.31 7.29
N ASP A 78 -4.47 -15.18 6.23
CA ASP A 78 -4.07 -15.45 4.86
C ASP A 78 -3.36 -14.26 4.20
N ILE A 79 -3.45 -13.07 4.78
CA ILE A 79 -2.76 -11.86 4.31
C ILE A 79 -1.63 -11.50 5.27
N LYS A 80 -0.48 -11.15 4.68
CA LYS A 80 0.60 -10.42 5.36
C LYS A 80 0.67 -9.01 4.81
N ILE A 81 0.93 -8.03 5.66
CA ILE A 81 0.98 -6.62 5.24
C ILE A 81 2.42 -6.12 5.31
N LEU A 82 2.93 -5.65 4.15
CA LEU A 82 4.19 -4.94 4.02
C LEU A 82 3.89 -3.44 3.94
N GLY A 83 4.27 -2.69 4.97
CA GLY A 83 4.24 -1.24 4.97
C GLY A 83 5.54 -0.66 4.43
N ILE A 84 5.47 0.13 3.35
CA ILE A 84 6.63 0.88 2.83
C ILE A 84 6.44 2.35 3.21
N ASN A 85 7.26 2.80 4.17
CA ASN A 85 7.23 4.16 4.67
C ASN A 85 7.99 5.10 3.71
N PHE A 86 7.26 6.03 3.08
CA PHE A 86 7.72 6.86 1.97
C PHE A 86 8.18 8.23 2.46
N LYS A 87 9.47 8.56 2.21
CA LYS A 87 10.04 9.91 2.46
C LYS A 87 9.65 10.48 3.82
N ASP A 88 9.84 9.71 4.87
CA ASP A 88 9.41 10.05 6.22
C ASP A 88 10.55 9.90 7.23
N LYS A 89 10.43 10.57 8.36
CA LYS A 89 11.36 10.41 9.47
C LYS A 89 10.95 9.20 10.32
N LYS A 90 11.89 8.29 10.59
CA LYS A 90 11.65 7.09 11.40
C LYS A 90 10.89 7.39 12.70
N ILE A 91 11.29 8.45 13.43
CA ILE A 91 10.65 8.82 14.69
C ILE A 91 9.16 9.16 14.52
N ASN A 92 8.80 9.86 13.45
CA ASN A 92 7.41 10.24 13.17
C ASN A 92 6.60 9.02 12.71
N ALA A 93 7.18 8.16 11.88
CA ALA A 93 6.56 6.91 11.44
C ALA A 93 6.25 5.99 12.61
N LEU A 94 7.21 5.79 13.53
CA LEU A 94 6.98 4.96 14.72
C LEU A 94 5.95 5.55 15.67
N LYS A 95 5.96 6.88 15.87
CA LYS A 95 4.93 7.57 16.66
C LYS A 95 3.53 7.40 16.08
N PHE A 96 3.39 7.49 14.75
CA PHE A 96 2.13 7.25 14.05
C PHE A 96 1.58 5.84 14.35
N LEU A 97 2.44 4.81 14.28
CA LEU A 97 2.05 3.43 14.58
C LEU A 97 1.75 3.20 16.08
N GLU A 98 2.46 3.89 16.96
CA GLU A 98 2.17 3.87 18.40
C GLU A 98 0.79 4.44 18.72
N GLU A 99 0.40 5.54 18.06
CA GLU A 99 -0.90 6.19 18.23
C GLU A 99 -2.08 5.37 17.68
N LEU A 100 -1.91 4.79 16.48
CA LEU A 100 -3.01 4.19 15.72
C LEU A 100 -3.01 2.66 15.68
N GLY A 101 -1.96 2.03 16.22
CA GLY A 101 -1.69 0.61 16.12
C GLY A 101 -0.80 0.27 14.91
N ASP A 102 -0.15 -0.88 14.96
CA ASP A 102 0.73 -1.37 13.89
C ASP A 102 0.07 -2.53 13.14
N PRO A 103 -0.39 -2.34 11.88
CA PRO A 103 -0.98 -3.39 11.08
C PRO A 103 0.05 -4.20 10.28
N TYR A 104 1.35 -3.82 10.32
CA TYR A 104 2.37 -4.32 9.41
C TYR A 104 3.10 -5.53 9.95
N ASP A 105 3.12 -6.65 9.21
CA ASP A 105 3.99 -7.81 9.47
C ASP A 105 5.45 -7.49 9.08
N TYR A 106 5.63 -6.64 8.07
CA TYR A 106 6.92 -6.17 7.58
C TYR A 106 6.87 -4.65 7.44
N LEU A 107 7.87 -3.97 7.98
CA LEU A 107 7.94 -2.51 7.94
C LEU A 107 9.25 -2.06 7.30
N ALA A 108 9.15 -1.56 6.08
CA ALA A 108 10.26 -1.09 5.27
C ALA A 108 10.26 0.44 5.13
N LYS A 109 11.39 1.00 4.71
CA LYS A 109 11.54 2.44 4.39
C LYS A 109 11.97 2.67 2.96
N ASP A 110 11.49 3.78 2.40
CA ASP A 110 11.88 4.31 1.11
C ASP A 110 12.18 5.80 1.22
N ASN A 111 13.35 6.13 1.76
CA ASN A 111 13.73 7.51 2.12
C ASN A 111 13.81 8.45 0.92
N ASN A 112 14.12 7.95 -0.27
CA ASN A 112 14.28 8.73 -1.50
C ASN A 112 13.12 8.55 -2.50
N GLY A 113 12.18 7.64 -2.23
CA GLY A 113 11.05 7.32 -3.10
C GLY A 113 11.40 6.45 -4.32
N LYS A 114 12.64 5.96 -4.42
CA LYS A 114 13.10 5.16 -5.56
C LYS A 114 12.36 3.83 -5.67
N GLN A 115 12.14 3.17 -4.53
CA GLN A 115 11.45 1.89 -4.51
C GLN A 115 9.97 2.06 -4.89
N SER A 116 9.31 3.09 -4.37
CA SER A 116 7.92 3.40 -4.74
C SER A 116 7.77 3.60 -6.24
N VAL A 117 8.71 4.32 -6.89
CA VAL A 117 8.71 4.48 -8.36
C VAL A 117 8.88 3.14 -9.08
N ASN A 118 9.77 2.25 -8.60
CA ASN A 118 9.96 0.91 -9.18
C ASN A 118 8.68 0.05 -9.10
N PHE A 119 7.86 0.24 -8.07
CA PHE A 119 6.54 -0.40 -7.93
C PHE A 119 5.43 0.31 -8.72
N GLY A 120 5.76 1.37 -9.47
CA GLY A 120 4.78 2.13 -10.24
C GLY A 120 3.83 2.96 -9.37
N ILE A 121 4.31 3.43 -8.22
CA ILE A 121 3.54 4.26 -7.30
C ILE A 121 3.67 5.72 -7.70
N TYR A 122 2.54 6.40 -7.85
CA TYR A 122 2.46 7.80 -8.25
C TYR A 122 2.22 8.75 -7.08
N GLY A 123 1.69 8.22 -5.98
CA GLY A 123 1.41 8.98 -4.77
C GLY A 123 1.14 8.07 -3.58
N ILE A 124 0.83 8.64 -2.43
CA ILE A 124 0.43 7.91 -1.24
C ILE A 124 -0.90 8.44 -0.70
N PRO A 125 -1.74 7.54 -0.14
CA PRO A 125 -1.52 6.10 -0.05
C PRO A 125 -1.84 5.39 -1.37
N GLU A 126 -1.13 4.32 -1.63
CA GLU A 126 -1.47 3.33 -2.64
C GLU A 126 -1.23 1.92 -2.07
N SER A 127 -1.98 0.93 -2.56
CA SER A 127 -1.82 -0.46 -2.12
C SER A 127 -1.82 -1.43 -3.29
N ILE A 128 -0.98 -2.48 -3.21
CA ILE A 128 -0.90 -3.55 -4.20
C ILE A 128 -1.08 -4.88 -3.47
N LEU A 129 -2.10 -5.66 -3.86
CA LEU A 129 -2.29 -7.03 -3.41
C LEU A 129 -1.62 -7.99 -4.39
N ILE A 130 -0.77 -8.87 -3.87
CA ILE A 130 -0.07 -9.90 -4.66
C ILE A 130 -0.28 -11.29 -4.10
N ASP A 131 -0.12 -12.30 -4.97
CA ASP A 131 -0.05 -13.71 -4.58
C ASP A 131 1.39 -14.15 -4.23
N ASN A 132 1.57 -15.42 -3.88
CA ASN A 132 2.87 -16.02 -3.55
C ASN A 132 3.82 -16.19 -4.76
N LYS A 133 3.32 -15.95 -5.98
CA LYS A 133 4.11 -15.91 -7.21
C LYS A 133 4.45 -14.49 -7.63
N PHE A 134 4.11 -13.50 -6.78
CA PHE A 134 4.31 -12.07 -7.02
C PHE A 134 3.46 -11.47 -8.15
N ASN A 135 2.38 -12.15 -8.55
CA ASN A 135 1.44 -11.59 -9.51
C ASN A 135 0.55 -10.56 -8.82
N ILE A 136 0.31 -9.43 -9.49
CA ILE A 136 -0.60 -8.39 -9.02
C ILE A 136 -2.03 -8.88 -9.17
N LEU A 137 -2.75 -8.98 -8.06
CA LEU A 137 -4.17 -9.35 -8.02
C LEU A 137 -5.07 -8.11 -8.02
N LYS A 138 -4.62 -7.04 -7.38
CA LYS A 138 -5.34 -5.77 -7.30
C LYS A 138 -4.37 -4.63 -7.00
N LYS A 139 -4.58 -3.47 -7.63
CA LYS A 139 -3.93 -2.21 -7.24
C LYS A 139 -5.00 -1.18 -6.88
N ILE A 140 -4.79 -0.49 -5.77
CA ILE A 140 -5.70 0.53 -5.23
C ILE A 140 -4.93 1.84 -5.14
N ILE A 141 -5.45 2.86 -5.80
CA ILE A 141 -4.91 4.23 -5.79
C ILE A 141 -5.76 5.05 -4.84
N GLY A 142 -5.12 5.72 -3.89
CA GLY A 142 -5.80 6.45 -2.82
C GLY A 142 -6.09 5.59 -1.59
N PRO A 143 -6.77 6.16 -0.59
CA PRO A 143 -7.01 5.49 0.69
C PRO A 143 -7.97 4.31 0.55
N LEU A 144 -7.63 3.19 1.19
CA LEU A 144 -8.50 2.03 1.34
C LEU A 144 -9.83 2.44 1.97
N ASN A 145 -10.90 1.81 1.51
CA ASN A 145 -12.25 2.00 2.01
C ASN A 145 -12.96 0.65 2.20
N GLU A 146 -14.20 0.68 2.68
CA GLU A 146 -14.98 -0.53 2.96
C GLU A 146 -15.17 -1.44 1.73
N LYS A 147 -15.38 -0.84 0.54
CA LYS A 147 -15.53 -1.56 -0.71
C LYS A 147 -14.24 -2.33 -1.05
N ASP A 148 -13.07 -1.67 -0.90
CA ASP A 148 -11.77 -2.30 -1.15
C ASP A 148 -11.52 -3.49 -0.22
N ILE A 149 -11.88 -3.36 1.07
CA ILE A 149 -11.79 -4.46 2.04
C ILE A 149 -12.65 -5.64 1.62
N LYS A 150 -13.88 -5.39 1.17
CA LYS A 150 -14.78 -6.44 0.69
C LYS A 150 -14.20 -7.16 -0.53
N GLU A 151 -13.74 -6.42 -1.53
CA GLU A 151 -13.13 -6.97 -2.75
C GLU A 151 -11.85 -7.76 -2.44
N ILE A 152 -10.96 -7.27 -1.58
CA ILE A 152 -9.77 -8.01 -1.12
C ILE A 152 -10.18 -9.32 -0.47
N LYS A 153 -11.18 -9.30 0.42
CA LYS A 153 -11.67 -10.52 1.09
C LYS A 153 -12.29 -11.52 0.12
N GLU A 154 -12.91 -11.08 -0.96
CA GLU A 154 -13.43 -11.94 -2.03
C GLU A 154 -12.29 -12.60 -2.80
N ILE A 155 -11.25 -11.84 -3.20
CA ILE A 155 -10.07 -12.36 -3.92
C ILE A 155 -9.35 -13.44 -3.10
N ILE A 156 -9.17 -13.25 -1.81
CA ILE A 156 -8.41 -14.19 -0.96
C ILE A 156 -9.20 -15.44 -0.55
N LYS A 157 -10.53 -15.47 -0.79
CA LYS A 157 -11.37 -16.64 -0.56
C LYS A 157 -11.46 -17.57 -1.77
N SER A 158 -11.13 -17.04 -2.95
CA SER A 158 -11.11 -17.80 -4.20
C SER A 158 -9.83 -18.63 -4.33
#